data_3d763ca35cf921243264f39ea255c0ba
#
_entry.id   3d763ca35cf921243264f39ea255c0ba
#
_cell.length_a   1.000
_cell.length_b   1.000
_cell.length_c   1.000
_cell.angle_alpha   90.00
_cell.angle_beta   90.00
_cell.angle_gamma   90.00
#
_symmetry.space_group_name_H-M   'P 1'
#
loop_
_entity.id
_entity.type
_entity.pdbx_description
1 polymer ?
#
loop_
_entity_poly.entity_id
_entity_poly.type
_entity_poly.pdbx_seq_one_letter_code
_entity_poly.pdbx_strand_id
1 'polypeptide(L)'
;MTKQFLVISFLLIPLLNFGQEDSNISSSGEPHFKAFWNYHYDFTENTIQTSAFELSRVYLGYKYSFNESFSAKITYDIGKNNAGSSHTAFLKIAQLDWKVNSKFKLSMGMIGGKQFNDQEKIWGYRYLYKTLQDEYKFGSSADLGVNAEIKISDKLTSNVFIVNGEGYKNVQDEDGNQRFGTNLIYKLNKNITTKIYYDTHAVVDSKAINNIGIFAGYKSDKFRFGAEYNEMQNGETYKTASENHTLKGLSFYSSYILNDKFELFIRYDKLSSNTIDGSNSNWNYENDGALNMIGVEYKAVKGVKFSLNSRIFNYTDSNINDSSLIYLNSEFKL
;
A
#
# COMPACT_ATOMS: atom_id res chain seq x y z
N MET A 1 -29.03 -10.50 28.20
CA MET A 1 -28.00 -10.18 27.17
C MET A 1 -28.13 -11.20 26.07
N THR A 2 -28.84 -10.86 25.02
CA THR A 2 -29.18 -11.75 23.88
C THR A 2 -28.08 -11.62 22.85
N LYS A 3 -27.23 -12.66 22.72
CA LYS A 3 -26.27 -12.76 21.62
C LYS A 3 -27.04 -12.99 20.34
N GLN A 4 -27.09 -12.00 19.47
CA GLN A 4 -27.58 -12.19 18.11
C GLN A 4 -26.51 -12.91 17.31
N PHE A 5 -26.76 -14.19 17.04
CA PHE A 5 -26.00 -14.95 16.05
C PHE A 5 -26.38 -14.44 14.66
N LEU A 6 -25.46 -13.73 14.02
CA LEU A 6 -25.58 -13.43 12.59
C LEU A 6 -25.28 -14.72 11.82
N VAL A 7 -26.31 -15.45 11.45
CA VAL A 7 -26.20 -16.60 10.55
C VAL A 7 -25.98 -16.05 9.14
N ILE A 8 -24.74 -16.05 8.69
CA ILE A 8 -24.40 -15.81 7.28
C ILE A 8 -24.86 -17.05 6.53
N SER A 9 -26.01 -16.97 5.88
CA SER A 9 -26.48 -17.98 4.94
C SER A 9 -25.52 -17.97 3.74
N PHE A 10 -24.57 -18.90 3.73
CA PHE A 10 -23.85 -19.27 2.53
C PHE A 10 -24.86 -19.82 1.54
N LEU A 11 -25.22 -19.05 0.52
CA LEU A 11 -25.88 -19.56 -0.67
C LEU A 11 -24.98 -20.62 -1.28
N LEU A 12 -25.33 -21.88 -1.07
CA LEU A 12 -24.80 -23.04 -1.78
C LEU A 12 -25.11 -22.84 -3.27
N ILE A 13 -24.16 -22.27 -3.99
CA ILE A 13 -24.15 -22.29 -5.45
C ILE A 13 -23.97 -23.77 -5.83
N PRO A 14 -24.85 -24.38 -6.61
CA PRO A 14 -24.68 -25.76 -7.04
C PRO A 14 -23.34 -25.87 -7.78
N LEU A 15 -22.45 -26.72 -7.26
CA LEU A 15 -21.23 -27.12 -7.92
C LEU A 15 -21.64 -27.88 -9.19
N LEU A 16 -21.75 -27.15 -10.29
CA LEU A 16 -21.82 -27.76 -11.60
C LEU A 16 -20.51 -28.51 -11.80
N ASN A 17 -20.62 -29.81 -12.00
CA ASN A 17 -19.51 -30.68 -12.41
C ASN A 17 -18.92 -30.16 -13.72
N PHE A 18 -17.86 -29.35 -13.64
CA PHE A 18 -16.99 -29.11 -14.77
C PHE A 18 -16.07 -30.32 -14.87
N GLY A 19 -16.36 -31.18 -15.86
CA GLY A 19 -15.45 -32.24 -16.25
C GLY A 19 -14.04 -31.65 -16.47
N GLN A 20 -13.03 -32.28 -15.89
CA GLN A 20 -11.63 -32.01 -16.22
C GLN A 20 -11.43 -32.40 -17.70
N GLU A 21 -11.48 -31.43 -18.60
CA GLU A 21 -10.73 -31.56 -19.83
C GLU A 21 -9.27 -31.36 -19.49
N ASP A 22 -8.46 -32.41 -19.66
CA ASP A 22 -7.00 -32.33 -19.66
C ASP A 22 -6.53 -31.49 -20.84
N SER A 23 -6.64 -30.17 -20.71
CA SER A 23 -5.90 -29.27 -21.58
C SER A 23 -4.44 -29.30 -21.13
N ASN A 24 -3.53 -29.60 -22.06
CA ASN A 24 -2.07 -29.53 -21.91
C ASN A 24 -1.61 -28.08 -21.65
N ILE A 25 -2.02 -27.50 -20.53
CA ILE A 25 -1.57 -26.18 -20.11
C ILE A 25 -0.30 -26.38 -19.31
N SER A 26 0.81 -25.94 -19.89
CA SER A 26 2.10 -25.96 -19.21
C SER A 26 2.02 -25.11 -17.94
N SER A 27 2.12 -25.76 -16.79
CA SER A 27 2.37 -25.07 -15.53
C SER A 27 3.64 -24.22 -15.66
N SER A 28 3.61 -22.98 -15.20
CA SER A 28 4.75 -22.07 -15.31
C SER A 28 5.06 -21.40 -13.99
N GLY A 29 6.34 -21.19 -13.72
CA GLY A 29 6.81 -20.54 -12.52
C GLY A 29 7.76 -19.38 -12.82
N GLU A 30 7.63 -18.30 -12.09
CA GLU A 30 8.41 -17.08 -12.24
C GLU A 30 9.00 -16.66 -10.88
N PRO A 31 10.34 -16.71 -10.70
CA PRO A 31 10.96 -16.06 -9.55
C PRO A 31 10.86 -14.54 -9.69
N HIS A 32 10.75 -13.83 -8.57
CA HIS A 32 10.87 -12.40 -8.55
C HIS A 32 11.76 -11.95 -7.41
N PHE A 33 12.56 -10.95 -7.71
CA PHE A 33 13.48 -10.33 -6.78
C PHE A 33 13.44 -8.82 -6.97
N LYS A 34 13.52 -8.07 -5.88
CA LYS A 34 13.63 -6.62 -5.90
C LYS A 34 14.33 -6.14 -4.64
N ALA A 35 15.32 -5.27 -4.77
CA ALA A 35 16.00 -4.66 -3.64
C ALA A 35 16.05 -3.15 -3.78
N PHE A 36 15.98 -2.46 -2.64
CA PHE A 36 16.04 -1.02 -2.48
C PHE A 36 17.19 -0.66 -1.57
N TRP A 37 18.15 0.06 -2.12
CA TRP A 37 19.30 0.57 -1.42
C TRP A 37 19.31 2.09 -1.50
N ASN A 38 19.87 2.75 -0.48
CA ASN A 38 20.13 4.16 -0.51
C ASN A 38 21.36 4.55 0.30
N TYR A 39 21.90 5.71 -0.04
CA TYR A 39 22.73 6.55 0.81
C TYR A 39 21.96 7.84 1.05
N HIS A 40 21.91 8.33 2.28
CA HIS A 40 21.29 9.60 2.61
C HIS A 40 22.19 10.46 3.47
N TYR A 41 21.99 11.76 3.34
CA TYR A 41 22.59 12.79 4.16
C TYR A 41 21.50 13.70 4.70
N ASP A 42 21.44 13.80 6.03
CA ASP A 42 20.54 14.68 6.76
C ASP A 42 21.29 15.98 7.09
N PHE A 43 20.80 17.09 6.56
CA PHE A 43 21.36 18.43 6.78
C PHE A 43 20.34 19.36 7.45
N THR A 44 19.42 18.78 8.23
CA THR A 44 18.45 19.50 9.03
C THR A 44 19.13 20.55 9.91
N GLU A 45 18.64 21.77 9.85
CA GLU A 45 19.19 22.88 10.65
C GLU A 45 19.02 22.62 12.15
N ASN A 46 19.99 23.12 12.93
CA ASN A 46 20.01 22.99 14.40
C ASN A 46 20.01 21.53 14.92
N THR A 47 20.41 20.57 14.10
CA THR A 47 20.58 19.17 14.49
C THR A 47 22.00 18.68 14.18
N ILE A 48 22.38 17.52 14.75
CA ILE A 48 23.60 16.84 14.36
C ILE A 48 23.38 16.24 12.97
N GLN A 49 24.18 16.68 12.00
CA GLN A 49 24.13 16.13 10.65
C GLN A 49 24.52 14.66 10.66
N THR A 50 23.74 13.84 9.99
CA THR A 50 23.93 12.40 9.92
C THR A 50 23.92 11.89 8.49
N SER A 51 24.57 10.76 8.27
CA SER A 51 24.54 10.08 6.98
C SER A 51 24.64 8.57 7.17
N ALA A 52 24.02 7.80 6.30
CA ALA A 52 24.08 6.35 6.35
C ALA A 52 23.84 5.69 5.00
N PHE A 53 24.42 4.51 4.82
CA PHE A 53 24.00 3.56 3.82
C PHE A 53 22.87 2.68 4.37
N GLU A 54 21.87 2.41 3.54
CA GLU A 54 20.74 1.57 3.90
C GLU A 54 20.38 0.56 2.83
N LEU A 55 20.13 -0.67 3.24
CA LEU A 55 19.31 -1.63 2.50
C LEU A 55 17.91 -1.54 3.09
N SER A 56 17.06 -0.69 2.50
CA SER A 56 15.76 -0.37 3.09
C SER A 56 14.76 -1.51 2.92
N ARG A 57 14.88 -2.31 1.84
CA ARG A 57 13.96 -3.42 1.56
C ARG A 57 14.53 -4.41 0.56
N VAL A 58 14.21 -5.70 0.76
CA VAL A 58 14.37 -6.75 -0.25
C VAL A 58 13.07 -7.55 -0.34
N TYR A 59 12.56 -7.72 -1.56
CA TYR A 59 11.48 -8.66 -1.86
C TYR A 59 12.05 -9.85 -2.60
N LEU A 60 11.71 -11.05 -2.14
CA LEU A 60 12.08 -12.31 -2.77
C LEU A 60 10.83 -13.21 -2.81
N GLY A 61 10.56 -13.84 -3.93
CA GLY A 61 9.41 -14.71 -4.01
C GLY A 61 9.29 -15.46 -5.31
N TYR A 62 8.17 -16.15 -5.43
CA TYR A 62 7.85 -17.00 -6.55
C TYR A 62 6.37 -16.93 -6.86
N LYS A 63 6.02 -16.87 -8.14
CA LYS A 63 4.67 -17.01 -8.63
C LYS A 63 4.57 -18.30 -9.45
N TYR A 64 3.53 -19.07 -9.23
CA TYR A 64 3.28 -20.31 -9.94
C TYR A 64 1.86 -20.35 -10.48
N SER A 65 1.70 -20.67 -11.75
CA SER A 65 0.42 -20.89 -12.40
C SER A 65 0.19 -22.39 -12.55
N PHE A 66 -0.79 -22.94 -11.84
CA PHE A 66 -1.18 -24.34 -11.91
C PHE A 66 -1.90 -24.64 -13.24
N ASN A 67 -2.80 -23.72 -13.62
CA ASN A 67 -3.56 -23.73 -14.86
C ASN A 67 -4.13 -22.32 -15.14
N GLU A 68 -5.05 -22.17 -16.09
CA GLU A 68 -5.68 -20.89 -16.44
C GLU A 68 -6.54 -20.28 -15.31
N SER A 69 -7.04 -21.12 -14.39
CA SER A 69 -7.93 -20.73 -13.30
C SER A 69 -7.21 -20.52 -11.97
N PHE A 70 -6.14 -21.27 -11.70
CA PHE A 70 -5.46 -21.25 -10.42
C PHE A 70 -4.01 -20.80 -10.54
N SER A 71 -3.63 -19.88 -9.67
CA SER A 71 -2.23 -19.48 -9.47
C SER A 71 -1.95 -19.20 -8.00
N ALA A 72 -0.71 -19.42 -7.58
CA ALA A 72 -0.24 -19.08 -6.23
C ALA A 72 0.93 -18.11 -6.30
N LYS A 73 1.10 -17.32 -5.25
CA LYS A 73 2.22 -16.41 -5.09
C LYS A 73 2.72 -16.42 -3.66
N ILE A 74 4.04 -16.54 -3.50
CA ILE A 74 4.73 -16.33 -2.24
C ILE A 74 5.66 -15.13 -2.39
N THR A 75 5.73 -14.26 -1.39
CA THR A 75 6.69 -13.15 -1.33
C THR A 75 7.13 -12.91 0.10
N TYR A 76 8.43 -12.97 0.33
CA TYR A 76 9.07 -12.48 1.54
C TYR A 76 9.41 -11.00 1.38
N ASP A 77 9.22 -10.26 2.47
CA ASP A 77 9.59 -8.86 2.62
C ASP A 77 10.66 -8.77 3.71
N ILE A 78 11.90 -8.54 3.31
CA ILE A 78 13.04 -8.42 4.20
C ILE A 78 13.31 -6.93 4.39
N GLY A 79 13.27 -6.47 5.63
CA GLY A 79 13.48 -5.07 5.96
C GLY A 79 13.91 -4.87 7.41
N LYS A 80 14.22 -3.64 7.77
CA LYS A 80 14.56 -3.27 9.14
C LYS A 80 13.37 -3.47 10.08
N ASN A 81 13.67 -3.84 11.31
CA ASN A 81 12.70 -3.90 12.42
C ASN A 81 13.42 -3.62 13.75
N ASN A 82 12.62 -3.50 14.82
CA ASN A 82 13.11 -3.22 16.16
C ASN A 82 13.33 -4.50 17.01
N ALA A 83 13.33 -5.69 16.41
CA ALA A 83 13.38 -6.97 17.10
C ALA A 83 14.81 -7.48 17.39
N GLY A 84 15.80 -6.59 17.41
CA GLY A 84 17.20 -6.93 17.73
C GLY A 84 18.02 -7.50 16.57
N SER A 85 17.42 -7.67 15.38
CA SER A 85 18.10 -8.02 14.14
C SER A 85 18.06 -6.83 13.17
N SER A 86 19.17 -6.59 12.46
CA SER A 86 19.20 -5.49 11.46
C SER A 86 18.21 -5.69 10.32
N HIS A 87 17.91 -6.95 9.96
CA HIS A 87 16.94 -7.29 8.92
C HIS A 87 16.13 -8.53 9.33
N THR A 88 14.81 -8.47 9.13
CA THR A 88 13.89 -9.59 9.37
C THR A 88 13.10 -9.90 8.12
N ALA A 89 12.95 -11.17 7.80
CA ALA A 89 12.10 -11.66 6.72
C ALA A 89 10.68 -11.89 7.23
N PHE A 90 9.71 -11.20 6.64
CA PHE A 90 8.29 -11.40 6.88
C PHE A 90 7.65 -12.10 5.69
N LEU A 91 6.74 -13.04 5.95
CA LEU A 91 5.90 -13.62 4.91
C LEU A 91 4.85 -12.57 4.51
N LYS A 92 5.11 -11.83 3.45
CA LYS A 92 4.22 -10.74 3.00
C LYS A 92 3.05 -11.25 2.16
N ILE A 93 3.30 -12.22 1.31
CA ILE A 93 2.28 -12.83 0.45
C ILE A 93 2.42 -14.35 0.52
N ALA A 94 1.31 -15.02 0.77
CA ALA A 94 1.11 -16.46 0.60
C ALA A 94 -0.33 -16.62 0.12
N GLN A 95 -0.55 -16.35 -1.17
CA GLN A 95 -1.86 -16.13 -1.77
C GLN A 95 -2.15 -17.17 -2.83
N LEU A 96 -3.34 -17.75 -2.75
CA LEU A 96 -3.95 -18.52 -3.84
C LEU A 96 -4.95 -17.61 -4.56
N ASP A 97 -4.84 -17.52 -5.87
CA ASP A 97 -5.80 -16.86 -6.76
C ASP A 97 -6.63 -17.91 -7.50
N TRP A 98 -7.95 -17.78 -7.46
CA TRP A 98 -8.89 -18.57 -8.24
C TRP A 98 -9.68 -17.65 -9.17
N LYS A 99 -9.41 -17.73 -10.45
CA LYS A 99 -10.18 -17.08 -11.51
C LYS A 99 -11.39 -17.95 -11.83
N VAL A 100 -12.50 -17.70 -11.15
CA VAL A 100 -13.76 -18.48 -11.33
C VAL A 100 -14.30 -18.30 -12.75
N ASN A 101 -14.22 -17.09 -13.30
CA ASN A 101 -14.54 -16.77 -14.68
C ASN A 101 -13.87 -15.45 -15.12
N SER A 102 -14.20 -14.94 -16.29
CA SER A 102 -13.61 -13.68 -16.81
C SER A 102 -13.96 -12.43 -16.01
N LYS A 103 -15.01 -12.47 -15.17
CA LYS A 103 -15.51 -11.34 -14.40
C LYS A 103 -15.27 -11.47 -12.89
N PHE A 104 -15.02 -12.67 -12.39
CA PHE A 104 -14.90 -12.92 -10.95
C PHE A 104 -13.62 -13.67 -10.61
N LYS A 105 -12.82 -13.10 -9.69
CA LYS A 105 -11.62 -13.70 -9.14
C LYS A 105 -11.66 -13.66 -7.62
N LEU A 106 -11.35 -14.78 -6.98
CA LEU A 106 -11.19 -14.91 -5.55
C LEU A 106 -9.70 -15.04 -5.21
N SER A 107 -9.24 -14.33 -4.19
CA SER A 107 -7.88 -14.45 -3.63
C SER A 107 -8.00 -14.80 -2.15
N MET A 108 -7.20 -15.74 -1.66
CA MET A 108 -7.24 -16.19 -0.26
C MET A 108 -5.83 -16.47 0.28
N GLY A 109 -5.69 -16.38 1.60
CA GLY A 109 -4.43 -16.52 2.34
C GLY A 109 -3.86 -15.17 2.79
N MET A 110 -2.55 -15.03 2.89
CA MET A 110 -1.90 -13.74 3.11
C MET A 110 -1.93 -12.95 1.80
N ILE A 111 -2.99 -12.17 1.62
CA ILE A 111 -3.31 -11.49 0.36
C ILE A 111 -2.72 -10.09 0.27
N GLY A 112 -2.40 -9.65 -0.94
CA GLY A 112 -2.00 -8.26 -1.19
C GLY A 112 -3.15 -7.26 -0.96
N GLY A 113 -2.87 -6.20 -0.22
CA GLY A 113 -3.82 -5.13 0.08
C GLY A 113 -4.38 -4.47 -1.18
N LYS A 114 -5.62 -3.95 -1.09
CA LYS A 114 -6.33 -3.31 -2.21
C LYS A 114 -6.51 -1.81 -2.04
N GLN A 115 -5.97 -1.26 -0.94
CA GLN A 115 -6.17 0.13 -0.55
C GLN A 115 -5.41 1.11 -1.45
N PHE A 116 -4.11 0.95 -1.63
CA PHE A 116 -3.23 1.93 -2.31
C PHE A 116 -2.41 1.37 -3.47
N ASN A 117 -2.73 0.19 -3.99
CA ASN A 117 -1.98 -0.43 -5.10
C ASN A 117 -1.99 0.38 -6.40
N ASP A 118 -3.10 1.09 -6.67
CA ASP A 118 -3.23 1.87 -7.90
C ASP A 118 -2.45 3.18 -7.79
N GLN A 119 -2.45 3.78 -6.59
CA GLN A 119 -1.61 4.91 -6.26
C GLN A 119 -0.12 4.56 -6.42
N GLU A 120 0.32 3.42 -5.87
CA GLU A 120 1.71 2.94 -5.98
C GLU A 120 2.13 2.72 -7.44
N LYS A 121 1.23 2.18 -8.29
CA LYS A 121 1.50 1.99 -9.73
C LYS A 121 1.67 3.31 -10.50
N ILE A 122 0.90 4.34 -10.15
CA ILE A 122 1.02 5.66 -10.77
C ILE A 122 2.24 6.41 -10.23
N TRP A 123 2.47 6.38 -8.91
CA TRP A 123 3.66 6.93 -8.30
C TRP A 123 4.93 6.34 -8.91
N GLY A 124 5.05 5.01 -8.94
CA GLY A 124 6.13 4.29 -9.62
C GLY A 124 7.51 4.35 -8.95
N TYR A 125 7.65 5.09 -7.85
CA TYR A 125 8.91 5.32 -7.13
C TYR A 125 8.86 4.77 -5.69
N ARG A 126 8.21 3.58 -5.53
CA ARG A 126 8.11 2.91 -4.23
C ARG A 126 9.48 2.70 -3.55
N TYR A 127 10.56 2.57 -4.34
CA TYR A 127 11.91 2.41 -3.85
C TYR A 127 12.50 3.69 -3.25
N LEU A 128 11.94 4.85 -3.59
CA LEU A 128 12.28 6.12 -2.98
C LEU A 128 11.45 6.33 -1.72
N TYR A 129 10.13 6.38 -1.89
CA TYR A 129 9.19 6.71 -0.82
C TYR A 129 7.86 5.98 -1.05
N LYS A 130 7.23 5.54 0.03
CA LYS A 130 5.94 4.87 -0.02
C LYS A 130 4.84 5.83 -0.47
N THR A 131 3.68 5.30 -0.88
CA THR A 131 2.46 6.12 -1.01
C THR A 131 2.09 6.70 0.36
N LEU A 132 1.34 7.80 0.38
CA LEU A 132 0.94 8.46 1.61
C LEU A 132 0.25 7.50 2.58
N GLN A 133 -0.67 6.69 2.10
CA GLN A 133 -1.41 5.74 2.94
C GLN A 133 -0.53 4.64 3.55
N ASP A 134 0.49 4.13 2.82
CA ASP A 134 1.46 3.14 3.34
C ASP A 134 2.44 3.79 4.32
N GLU A 135 2.87 5.03 4.07
CA GLU A 135 3.81 5.75 4.94
C GLU A 135 3.20 6.06 6.29
N TYR A 136 2.01 6.65 6.29
CA TYR A 136 1.34 7.10 7.50
C TYR A 136 0.34 6.07 8.06
N LYS A 137 0.47 4.79 7.68
CA LYS A 137 -0.24 3.65 8.27
C LYS A 137 -1.77 3.76 8.24
N PHE A 138 -2.34 4.30 7.16
CA PHE A 138 -3.78 4.21 6.90
C PHE A 138 -4.23 2.79 6.60
N GLY A 139 -3.32 1.92 6.17
CA GLY A 139 -3.58 0.53 5.86
C GLY A 139 -2.34 -0.33 5.78
N SER A 140 -2.54 -1.65 5.64
CA SER A 140 -1.48 -2.61 5.38
C SER A 140 -1.40 -2.98 3.90
N SER A 141 -0.18 -3.19 3.40
CA SER A 141 0.03 -3.64 2.02
C SER A 141 -0.23 -5.14 1.80
N ALA A 142 -0.46 -5.90 2.86
CA ALA A 142 -0.90 -7.29 2.84
C ALA A 142 -1.49 -7.69 4.19
N ASP A 143 -2.43 -8.64 4.18
CA ASP A 143 -3.09 -9.15 5.38
C ASP A 143 -3.66 -10.54 5.14
N LEU A 144 -3.96 -11.28 6.21
CA LEU A 144 -4.55 -12.61 6.14
C LEU A 144 -6.07 -12.50 5.92
N GLY A 145 -6.58 -13.13 4.88
CA GLY A 145 -8.01 -13.11 4.59
C GLY A 145 -8.38 -13.48 3.17
N VAL A 146 -9.46 -12.89 2.68
CA VAL A 146 -10.07 -13.19 1.37
C VAL A 146 -10.43 -11.89 0.66
N ASN A 147 -10.24 -11.85 -0.67
CA ASN A 147 -10.69 -10.76 -1.53
C ASN A 147 -11.42 -11.31 -2.75
N ALA A 148 -12.58 -10.74 -3.04
CA ALA A 148 -13.33 -10.94 -4.29
C ALA A 148 -13.09 -9.74 -5.20
N GLU A 149 -12.52 -9.96 -6.38
CA GLU A 149 -12.41 -8.97 -7.45
C GLU A 149 -13.53 -9.21 -8.46
N ILE A 150 -14.35 -8.19 -8.72
CA ILE A 150 -15.54 -8.25 -9.55
C ILE A 150 -15.40 -7.23 -10.69
N LYS A 151 -15.30 -7.69 -11.92
CA LYS A 151 -15.37 -6.84 -13.12
C LYS A 151 -16.83 -6.58 -13.46
N ILE A 152 -17.33 -5.44 -13.04
CA ILE A 152 -18.73 -5.02 -13.28
C ILE A 152 -18.91 -4.67 -14.77
N SER A 153 -17.90 -4.02 -15.36
CA SER A 153 -17.82 -3.73 -16.79
C SER A 153 -16.35 -3.66 -17.23
N ASP A 154 -16.09 -3.39 -18.51
CA ASP A 154 -14.71 -3.20 -19.03
C ASP A 154 -13.98 -2.02 -18.39
N LYS A 155 -14.74 -1.05 -17.85
CA LYS A 155 -14.20 0.14 -17.21
C LYS A 155 -14.31 0.14 -15.68
N LEU A 156 -15.18 -0.67 -15.11
CA LEU A 156 -15.50 -0.65 -13.67
C LEU A 156 -15.18 -1.99 -13.02
N THR A 157 -14.29 -1.95 -12.03
CA THR A 157 -13.92 -3.10 -11.19
C THR A 157 -14.16 -2.75 -9.72
N SER A 158 -14.68 -3.70 -8.96
CA SER A 158 -14.79 -3.63 -7.50
C SER A 158 -13.94 -4.72 -6.87
N ASN A 159 -13.38 -4.43 -5.71
CA ASN A 159 -12.87 -5.42 -4.76
C ASN A 159 -13.72 -5.34 -3.49
N VAL A 160 -14.07 -6.49 -2.94
CA VAL A 160 -14.68 -6.63 -1.62
C VAL A 160 -13.80 -7.61 -0.85
N PHE A 161 -13.36 -7.23 0.34
CA PHE A 161 -12.45 -8.06 1.11
C PHE A 161 -12.82 -8.12 2.59
N ILE A 162 -12.42 -9.22 3.20
CA ILE A 162 -12.40 -9.42 4.65
C ILE A 162 -11.04 -9.96 5.02
N VAL A 163 -10.39 -9.31 5.99
CA VAL A 163 -9.06 -9.66 6.49
C VAL A 163 -9.04 -9.53 8.00
N ASN A 164 -8.06 -10.13 8.66
CA ASN A 164 -7.94 -9.99 10.12
C ASN A 164 -7.77 -8.52 10.55
N GLY A 165 -6.88 -7.75 9.94
CA GLY A 165 -6.74 -6.33 10.22
C GLY A 165 -5.36 -5.92 10.76
N GLU A 166 -4.56 -6.85 11.31
CA GLU A 166 -3.24 -6.58 11.91
C GLU A 166 -2.16 -6.29 10.87
N GLY A 167 -2.34 -6.80 9.64
CA GLY A 167 -1.32 -6.76 8.61
C GLY A 167 -0.21 -7.80 8.77
N TYR A 168 0.47 -8.12 7.69
CA TYR A 168 1.41 -9.24 7.58
C TYR A 168 2.65 -9.18 8.50
N LYS A 169 2.96 -8.06 9.14
CA LYS A 169 4.12 -7.90 10.03
C LYS A 169 3.80 -8.15 11.51
N ASN A 170 2.56 -8.35 11.82
CA ASN A 170 2.10 -8.51 13.20
C ASN A 170 1.61 -9.93 13.43
N VAL A 171 1.53 -10.31 14.69
CA VAL A 171 0.88 -11.56 15.10
C VAL A 171 -0.60 -11.42 14.73
N GLN A 172 -1.14 -12.46 14.11
CA GLN A 172 -2.57 -12.55 13.82
C GLN A 172 -3.26 -13.06 15.08
N ASP A 173 -4.30 -12.39 15.51
CA ASP A 173 -5.07 -12.81 16.68
C ASP A 173 -6.37 -13.54 16.29
N GLU A 174 -7.08 -14.03 17.29
CA GLU A 174 -8.32 -14.78 17.15
C GLU A 174 -9.50 -14.06 17.83
N ASP A 175 -9.41 -12.74 17.94
CA ASP A 175 -10.41 -11.91 18.64
C ASP A 175 -11.76 -11.81 17.90
N GLY A 176 -11.78 -12.22 16.63
CA GLY A 176 -12.99 -12.21 15.79
C GLY A 176 -13.32 -10.84 15.19
N ASN A 177 -12.49 -9.83 15.36
CA ASN A 177 -12.69 -8.48 14.84
C ASN A 177 -12.01 -8.32 13.49
N GLN A 178 -12.69 -8.72 12.43
CA GLN A 178 -12.16 -8.59 11.09
C GLN A 178 -12.35 -7.16 10.54
N ARG A 179 -11.45 -6.80 9.62
CA ARG A 179 -11.53 -5.60 8.81
C ARG A 179 -12.25 -5.92 7.49
N PHE A 180 -13.32 -5.19 7.22
CA PHE A 180 -14.10 -5.28 5.99
C PHE A 180 -13.81 -4.07 5.13
N GLY A 181 -13.64 -4.26 3.82
CA GLY A 181 -13.44 -3.13 2.95
C GLY A 181 -13.85 -3.39 1.51
N THR A 182 -13.98 -2.28 0.79
CA THR A 182 -14.34 -2.28 -0.62
C THR A 182 -13.66 -1.15 -1.36
N ASN A 183 -13.51 -1.29 -2.66
CA ASN A 183 -13.19 -0.20 -3.55
C ASN A 183 -13.94 -0.29 -4.87
N LEU A 184 -14.07 0.85 -5.53
CA LEU A 184 -14.53 0.98 -6.89
C LEU A 184 -13.43 1.65 -7.70
N ILE A 185 -12.93 0.95 -8.73
CA ILE A 185 -11.88 1.42 -9.64
C ILE A 185 -12.53 1.65 -10.99
N TYR A 186 -12.55 2.91 -11.43
CA TYR A 186 -13.10 3.29 -12.72
C TYR A 186 -11.99 3.78 -13.67
N LYS A 187 -11.86 3.10 -14.81
CA LYS A 187 -10.95 3.47 -15.91
C LYS A 187 -11.73 4.28 -16.93
N LEU A 188 -11.63 5.60 -16.85
CA LEU A 188 -12.29 6.49 -17.80
C LEU A 188 -11.82 6.18 -19.23
N ASN A 189 -10.51 6.01 -19.40
CA ASN A 189 -9.83 5.57 -20.61
C ASN A 189 -8.52 4.83 -20.25
N LYS A 190 -7.68 4.51 -21.25
CA LYS A 190 -6.40 3.81 -21.04
C LYS A 190 -5.40 4.57 -20.15
N ASN A 191 -5.57 5.87 -20.00
CA ASN A 191 -4.63 6.74 -19.30
C ASN A 191 -5.13 7.20 -17.92
N ILE A 192 -6.46 7.28 -17.72
CA ILE A 192 -7.06 7.85 -16.50
C ILE A 192 -7.73 6.74 -15.68
N THR A 193 -7.31 6.64 -14.44
CA THR A 193 -7.89 5.73 -13.44
C THR A 193 -8.34 6.55 -12.24
N THR A 194 -9.57 6.32 -11.77
CA THR A 194 -10.08 6.87 -10.51
C THR A 194 -10.45 5.73 -9.58
N LYS A 195 -10.41 6.01 -8.26
CA LYS A 195 -10.73 5.01 -7.24
C LYS A 195 -11.37 5.68 -6.04
N ILE A 196 -12.39 5.02 -5.50
CA ILE A 196 -12.95 5.28 -4.18
C ILE A 196 -12.69 4.03 -3.34
N TYR A 197 -12.33 4.23 -2.10
CA TYR A 197 -12.01 3.18 -1.14
C TYR A 197 -12.71 3.45 0.17
N TYR A 198 -13.20 2.40 0.82
CA TYR A 198 -13.73 2.41 2.18
C TYR A 198 -13.38 1.11 2.89
N ASP A 199 -13.02 1.20 4.16
CA ASP A 199 -12.97 0.06 5.06
C ASP A 199 -13.38 0.44 6.49
N THR A 200 -13.76 -0.59 7.25
CA THR A 200 -14.06 -0.51 8.68
C THR A 200 -13.43 -1.70 9.40
N HIS A 201 -12.82 -1.45 10.54
CA HIS A 201 -12.20 -2.45 11.40
C HIS A 201 -12.81 -2.35 12.79
N ALA A 202 -13.58 -3.36 13.20
CA ALA A 202 -14.13 -3.45 14.55
C ALA A 202 -12.99 -3.66 15.54
N VAL A 203 -13.09 -3.04 16.71
CA VAL A 203 -12.12 -3.18 17.81
C VAL A 203 -12.88 -3.38 19.10
N VAL A 204 -12.38 -4.26 19.99
CA VAL A 204 -13.01 -4.53 21.29
C VAL A 204 -13.01 -3.26 22.13
N ASP A 205 -14.14 -2.98 22.78
CA ASP A 205 -14.33 -1.85 23.71
C ASP A 205 -13.96 -0.47 23.15
N SER A 206 -13.98 -0.31 21.82
CA SER A 206 -13.69 0.96 21.15
C SER A 206 -14.60 1.19 19.94
N LYS A 207 -14.61 2.43 19.43
CA LYS A 207 -15.22 2.73 18.14
C LYS A 207 -14.43 2.07 17.02
N ALA A 208 -15.12 1.58 15.99
CA ALA A 208 -14.48 1.02 14.82
C ALA A 208 -13.58 2.05 14.11
N ILE A 209 -12.40 1.60 13.68
CA ILE A 209 -11.53 2.39 12.81
C ILE A 209 -12.15 2.41 11.42
N ASN A 210 -12.33 3.58 10.82
CA ASN A 210 -12.87 3.72 9.48
C ASN A 210 -11.87 4.46 8.59
N ASN A 211 -11.72 4.01 7.34
CA ASN A 211 -10.91 4.67 6.34
C ASN A 211 -11.72 5.00 5.09
N ILE A 212 -11.53 6.20 4.57
CA ILE A 212 -12.04 6.63 3.27
C ILE A 212 -10.86 7.11 2.43
N GLY A 213 -10.82 6.71 1.17
CA GLY A 213 -9.81 7.15 0.21
C GLY A 213 -10.41 7.49 -1.14
N ILE A 214 -9.96 8.58 -1.73
CA ILE A 214 -10.31 8.99 -3.09
C ILE A 214 -9.01 9.20 -3.86
N PHE A 215 -8.93 8.68 -5.07
CA PHE A 215 -7.75 8.77 -5.91
C PHE A 215 -8.12 9.05 -7.36
N ALA A 216 -7.30 9.88 -8.02
CA ALA A 216 -7.28 10.06 -9.46
C ALA A 216 -5.84 9.99 -9.98
N GLY A 217 -5.61 9.17 -10.99
CA GLY A 217 -4.31 8.98 -11.62
C GLY A 217 -4.37 9.10 -13.12
N TYR A 218 -3.36 9.74 -13.70
CA TYR A 218 -3.11 9.82 -15.13
C TYR A 218 -1.75 9.23 -15.46
N LYS A 219 -1.68 8.43 -16.51
CA LYS A 219 -0.43 7.86 -17.02
C LYS A 219 -0.44 7.84 -18.54
N SER A 220 0.55 8.47 -19.13
CA SER A 220 0.84 8.42 -20.57
C SER A 220 2.28 7.96 -20.82
N ASP A 221 2.73 8.00 -22.05
CA ASP A 221 4.12 7.62 -22.40
C ASP A 221 5.15 8.64 -21.86
N LYS A 222 4.74 9.89 -21.61
CA LYS A 222 5.63 10.96 -21.14
C LYS A 222 5.34 11.46 -19.73
N PHE A 223 4.09 11.35 -19.27
CA PHE A 223 3.65 11.94 -18.00
C PHE A 223 2.97 10.91 -17.09
N ARG A 224 3.23 11.02 -15.80
CA ARG A 224 2.41 10.45 -14.76
C ARG A 224 1.97 11.56 -13.81
N PHE A 225 0.74 11.47 -13.34
CA PHE A 225 0.17 12.36 -12.34
C PHE A 225 -0.76 11.57 -11.44
N GLY A 226 -0.69 11.82 -10.13
CA GLY A 226 -1.60 11.26 -9.14
C GLY A 226 -2.00 12.30 -8.12
N ALA A 227 -3.26 12.23 -7.71
CA ALA A 227 -3.83 13.00 -6.62
C ALA A 227 -4.66 12.07 -5.73
N GLU A 228 -4.48 12.13 -4.42
CA GLU A 228 -5.25 11.35 -3.46
C GLU A 228 -5.61 12.15 -2.21
N TYR A 229 -6.79 11.88 -1.67
CA TYR A 229 -7.25 12.30 -0.36
C TYR A 229 -7.61 11.07 0.45
N ASN A 230 -7.19 11.05 1.70
CA ASN A 230 -7.43 9.96 2.63
C ASN A 230 -7.83 10.49 3.99
N GLU A 231 -8.78 9.81 4.64
CA GLU A 231 -9.19 10.11 6.00
C GLU A 231 -9.35 8.80 6.78
N MET A 232 -8.74 8.75 7.97
CA MET A 232 -8.92 7.68 8.94
C MET A 232 -9.56 8.27 10.19
N GLN A 233 -10.58 7.60 10.70
CA GLN A 233 -11.34 8.00 11.91
C GLN A 233 -11.20 6.91 12.98
N ASN A 234 -11.14 7.33 14.24
CA ASN A 234 -11.01 6.50 15.43
C ASN A 234 -9.76 5.60 15.44
N GLY A 235 -8.68 6.03 14.82
CA GLY A 235 -7.43 5.27 14.79
C GLY A 235 -6.19 6.15 14.78
N GLU A 236 -5.15 5.74 15.48
CA GLU A 236 -3.79 6.26 15.31
C GLU A 236 -3.10 5.60 14.12
N THR A 237 -3.43 4.34 13.91
CA THR A 237 -3.03 3.57 12.74
C THR A 237 -4.19 2.66 12.32
N TYR A 238 -4.09 2.04 11.16
CA TYR A 238 -5.12 1.11 10.64
C TYR A 238 -5.46 -0.05 11.61
N LYS A 239 -4.63 -0.33 12.61
CA LYS A 239 -4.79 -1.42 13.59
C LYS A 239 -4.88 -0.96 15.05
N THR A 240 -4.61 0.30 15.34
CA THR A 240 -4.61 0.85 16.69
C THR A 240 -5.76 1.84 16.83
N ALA A 241 -6.83 1.39 17.48
CA ALA A 241 -7.98 2.25 17.73
C ALA A 241 -7.64 3.34 18.75
N SER A 242 -8.19 4.53 18.50
CA SER A 242 -8.14 5.66 19.41
C SER A 242 -9.35 6.55 19.10
N GLU A 243 -10.31 6.53 20.03
CA GLU A 243 -11.58 7.23 19.81
C GLU A 243 -11.41 8.72 19.57
N ASN A 244 -12.22 9.24 18.65
CA ASN A 244 -12.25 10.63 18.23
C ASN A 244 -10.97 11.14 17.54
N HIS A 245 -9.97 10.30 17.32
CA HIS A 245 -8.83 10.62 16.48
C HIS A 245 -9.26 10.67 15.01
N THR A 246 -8.83 11.70 14.31
CA THR A 246 -8.99 11.81 12.86
C THR A 246 -7.64 12.16 12.24
N LEU A 247 -7.22 11.38 11.24
CA LEU A 247 -6.01 11.63 10.46
C LEU A 247 -6.41 11.86 9.00
N LYS A 248 -5.93 12.97 8.41
CA LYS A 248 -6.21 13.35 7.03
C LYS A 248 -4.91 13.45 6.25
N GLY A 249 -4.91 12.91 5.05
CA GLY A 249 -3.78 12.94 4.15
C GLY A 249 -4.15 13.39 2.75
N LEU A 250 -3.36 14.28 2.17
CA LEU A 250 -3.46 14.75 0.80
C LEU A 250 -2.12 14.52 0.12
N SER A 251 -2.11 13.94 -1.07
CA SER A 251 -0.87 13.74 -1.84
C SER A 251 -1.08 14.12 -3.29
N PHE A 252 -0.10 14.83 -3.84
CA PHE A 252 0.03 15.13 -5.27
C PHE A 252 1.42 14.73 -5.74
N TYR A 253 1.49 14.03 -6.85
CA TYR A 253 2.77 13.66 -7.44
C TYR A 253 2.70 13.67 -8.96
N SER A 254 3.82 13.97 -9.56
CA SER A 254 3.97 13.99 -11.02
C SER A 254 5.34 13.53 -11.44
N SER A 255 5.44 12.96 -12.62
CA SER A 255 6.72 12.72 -13.29
C SER A 255 6.66 13.02 -14.78
N TYR A 256 7.82 13.38 -15.33
CA TYR A 256 8.02 13.67 -16.74
C TYR A 256 9.22 12.91 -17.30
N ILE A 257 8.99 12.10 -18.32
CA ILE A 257 10.03 11.34 -19.02
C ILE A 257 10.73 12.29 -20.01
N LEU A 258 11.97 12.66 -19.69
CA LEU A 258 12.81 13.48 -20.56
C LEU A 258 13.26 12.69 -21.79
N ASN A 259 13.69 11.45 -21.58
CA ASN A 259 14.12 10.50 -22.60
C ASN A 259 14.10 9.08 -22.03
N ASP A 260 14.58 8.10 -22.77
CA ASP A 260 14.56 6.68 -22.37
C ASP A 260 15.33 6.39 -21.07
N LYS A 261 16.26 7.26 -20.68
CA LYS A 261 17.12 7.08 -19.50
C LYS A 261 16.76 7.97 -18.32
N PHE A 262 16.22 9.16 -18.55
CA PHE A 262 16.00 10.14 -17.50
C PHE A 262 14.54 10.50 -17.34
N GLU A 263 14.09 10.55 -16.08
CA GLU A 263 12.73 10.93 -15.68
C GLU A 263 12.81 11.86 -14.46
N LEU A 264 12.17 13.03 -14.57
CA LEU A 264 12.03 13.97 -13.45
C LEU A 264 10.77 13.65 -12.66
N PHE A 265 10.78 13.93 -11.37
CA PHE A 265 9.58 13.77 -10.53
C PHE A 265 9.52 14.81 -9.43
N ILE A 266 8.29 15.10 -9.03
CA ILE A 266 7.96 15.93 -7.87
C ILE A 266 6.85 15.24 -7.07
N ARG A 267 6.80 15.51 -5.76
CA ARG A 267 5.72 15.08 -4.89
C ARG A 267 5.51 16.07 -3.75
N TYR A 268 4.26 16.26 -3.40
CA TYR A 268 3.81 17.01 -2.24
C TYR A 268 2.82 16.16 -1.46
N ASP A 269 3.09 15.95 -0.17
CA ASP A 269 2.14 15.32 0.77
C ASP A 269 1.81 16.33 1.87
N LYS A 270 0.55 16.32 2.33
CA LYS A 270 0.12 17.03 3.54
C LYS A 270 -0.57 16.04 4.46
N LEU A 271 -0.08 15.96 5.69
CA LEU A 271 -0.70 15.20 6.78
C LEU A 271 -1.23 16.17 7.80
N SER A 272 -2.41 15.88 8.36
CA SER A 272 -2.99 16.67 9.44
C SER A 272 -3.90 15.81 10.31
N SER A 273 -3.84 16.03 11.61
CA SER A 273 -4.72 15.41 12.59
C SER A 273 -5.60 16.45 13.28
N ASN A 274 -6.58 16.00 14.03
CA ASN A 274 -7.41 16.89 14.83
C ASN A 274 -6.86 17.07 16.25
N THR A 275 -7.33 18.12 16.92
CA THR A 275 -7.16 18.29 18.37
C THR A 275 -8.19 17.46 19.10
N ILE A 276 -7.80 16.78 20.17
CA ILE A 276 -8.67 16.00 21.05
C ILE A 276 -9.14 16.90 22.20
N ASP A 277 -10.37 16.70 22.65
CA ASP A 277 -10.94 17.46 23.76
C ASP A 277 -10.03 17.39 24.99
N GLY A 278 -9.70 18.57 25.54
CA GLY A 278 -8.78 18.71 26.66
C GLY A 278 -7.29 18.77 26.28
N SER A 279 -6.93 18.68 24.99
CA SER A 279 -5.57 18.88 24.49
C SER A 279 -5.36 20.26 23.91
N ASN A 280 -4.15 20.79 23.99
CA ASN A 280 -3.74 22.06 23.36
C ASN A 280 -3.10 21.89 21.99
N SER A 281 -2.84 20.65 21.56
CA SER A 281 -2.19 20.34 20.28
C SER A 281 -2.93 19.22 19.56
N ASN A 282 -2.68 19.09 18.27
CA ASN A 282 -3.14 17.95 17.48
C ASN A 282 -2.53 16.66 18.02
N TRP A 283 -3.27 15.54 17.98
CA TRP A 283 -2.79 14.29 18.55
C TRP A 283 -1.55 13.71 17.81
N ASN A 284 -1.39 14.02 16.53
CA ASN A 284 -0.27 13.54 15.71
C ASN A 284 0.70 14.66 15.33
N TYR A 285 0.82 15.70 16.19
CA TYR A 285 1.62 16.90 15.93
C TYR A 285 3.06 16.60 15.49
N GLU A 286 3.65 15.50 15.97
CA GLU A 286 5.02 15.07 15.58
C GLU A 286 5.16 14.68 14.10
N ASN A 287 4.06 14.38 13.41
CA ASN A 287 4.05 13.98 12.00
C ASN A 287 3.19 14.91 11.13
N ASP A 288 2.36 15.77 11.74
CA ASP A 288 1.55 16.72 11.00
C ASP A 288 2.44 17.74 10.29
N GLY A 289 2.23 17.87 8.98
CA GLY A 289 3.09 18.74 8.19
C GLY A 289 2.98 18.47 6.69
N ALA A 290 3.96 18.97 5.95
CA ALA A 290 4.02 18.83 4.51
C ALA A 290 5.40 18.29 4.06
N LEU A 291 5.40 17.20 3.30
CA LEU A 291 6.57 16.69 2.59
C LEU A 291 6.62 17.30 1.19
N ASN A 292 7.76 17.86 0.85
CA ASN A 292 8.11 18.28 -0.51
C ASN A 292 9.25 17.37 -1.01
N MET A 293 9.08 16.76 -2.18
CA MET A 293 10.10 15.92 -2.79
C MET A 293 10.29 16.32 -4.26
N ILE A 294 11.55 16.41 -4.67
CA ILE A 294 11.94 16.60 -6.06
C ILE A 294 13.14 15.73 -6.38
N GLY A 295 13.20 15.19 -7.59
CA GLY A 295 14.34 14.38 -7.97
C GLY A 295 14.36 13.97 -9.43
N VAL A 296 15.41 13.24 -9.77
CA VAL A 296 15.63 12.63 -11.08
C VAL A 296 15.90 11.16 -10.93
N GLU A 297 15.27 10.34 -11.78
CA GLU A 297 15.57 8.91 -11.93
C GLU A 297 16.44 8.71 -13.19
N TYR A 298 17.46 7.88 -13.06
CA TYR A 298 18.30 7.37 -14.15
C TYR A 298 18.08 5.87 -14.32
N LYS A 299 17.58 5.47 -15.47
CA LYS A 299 17.39 4.07 -15.88
C LYS A 299 18.67 3.58 -16.56
N ALA A 300 19.54 2.92 -15.81
CA ALA A 300 20.85 2.47 -16.32
C ALA A 300 20.69 1.36 -17.35
N VAL A 301 19.98 0.29 -16.98
CA VAL A 301 19.60 -0.85 -17.81
C VAL A 301 18.23 -1.39 -17.36
N LYS A 302 17.67 -2.34 -18.10
CA LYS A 302 16.45 -3.02 -17.65
C LYS A 302 16.68 -3.65 -16.27
N GLY A 303 15.81 -3.30 -15.31
CA GLY A 303 15.86 -3.81 -13.95
C GLY A 303 16.78 -3.03 -13.00
N VAL A 304 17.57 -2.04 -13.45
CA VAL A 304 18.46 -1.23 -12.58
C VAL A 304 18.19 0.25 -12.76
N LYS A 305 17.87 0.91 -11.66
CA LYS A 305 17.58 2.34 -11.59
C LYS A 305 18.34 3.01 -10.45
N PHE A 306 18.69 4.26 -10.67
CA PHE A 306 19.23 5.15 -9.65
C PHE A 306 18.37 6.41 -9.58
N SER A 307 18.38 7.07 -8.43
CA SER A 307 17.74 8.38 -8.28
C SER A 307 18.51 9.26 -7.32
N LEU A 308 18.64 10.54 -7.68
CA LEU A 308 19.04 11.60 -6.77
C LEU A 308 17.80 12.42 -6.45
N ASN A 309 17.50 12.62 -5.16
CA ASN A 309 16.33 13.38 -4.75
C ASN A 309 16.56 14.11 -3.42
N SER A 310 15.85 15.23 -3.28
CA SER A 310 15.73 16.00 -2.04
C SER A 310 14.36 15.78 -1.42
N ARG A 311 14.32 15.72 -0.09
CA ARG A 311 13.09 15.61 0.71
C ARG A 311 13.16 16.65 1.81
N ILE A 312 12.15 17.52 1.83
CA ILE A 312 12.00 18.56 2.86
C ILE A 312 10.65 18.31 3.51
N PHE A 313 10.67 18.12 4.82
CA PHE A 313 9.47 17.99 5.62
C PHE A 313 9.29 19.22 6.50
N ASN A 314 8.22 19.96 6.30
CA ASN A 314 7.86 21.14 7.07
C ASN A 314 6.77 20.75 8.09
N TYR A 315 7.12 20.74 9.37
CA TYR A 315 6.19 20.38 10.44
C TYR A 315 5.20 21.52 10.73
N THR A 316 3.98 21.15 11.14
CA THR A 316 2.96 22.13 11.51
C THR A 316 3.24 22.72 12.88
N ASP A 317 3.82 21.93 13.81
CA ASP A 317 4.23 22.39 15.13
C ASP A 317 5.59 23.11 15.04
N SER A 318 5.61 24.36 15.42
CA SER A 318 6.83 25.21 15.41
C SER A 318 7.91 24.78 16.40
N ASN A 319 7.61 23.88 17.33
CA ASN A 319 8.60 23.30 18.26
C ASN A 319 9.39 22.15 17.64
N ILE A 320 9.01 21.69 16.44
CA ILE A 320 9.71 20.61 15.70
C ILE A 320 10.47 21.24 14.55
N ASN A 321 11.78 20.97 14.49
CA ASN A 321 12.61 21.45 13.39
C ASN A 321 12.19 20.79 12.06
N ASP A 322 12.02 21.59 11.01
CA ASP A 322 11.83 21.10 9.66
C ASP A 322 13.01 20.21 9.25
N SER A 323 12.73 19.08 8.59
CA SER A 323 13.80 18.17 8.18
C SER A 323 14.16 18.32 6.71
N SER A 324 15.46 18.19 6.40
CA SER A 324 16.02 18.37 5.07
C SER A 324 17.02 17.27 4.75
N LEU A 325 16.71 16.45 3.75
CA LEU A 325 17.53 15.29 3.39
C LEU A 325 17.79 15.22 1.89
N ILE A 326 18.98 14.72 1.54
CA ILE A 326 19.32 14.30 0.18
C ILE A 326 19.53 12.80 0.16
N TYR A 327 19.01 12.16 -0.89
CA TYR A 327 19.11 10.72 -1.08
C TYR A 327 19.70 10.38 -2.44
N LEU A 328 20.63 9.43 -2.45
CA LEU A 328 20.99 8.63 -3.61
C LEU A 328 20.37 7.24 -3.42
N ASN A 329 19.39 6.89 -4.25
CA ASN A 329 18.69 5.62 -4.15
C ASN A 329 19.02 4.72 -5.34
N SER A 330 18.88 3.40 -5.14
CA SER A 330 18.83 2.43 -6.23
C SER A 330 17.71 1.41 -6.05
N GLU A 331 17.10 0.99 -7.17
CA GLU A 331 16.29 -0.21 -7.30
C GLU A 331 16.97 -1.17 -8.25
N PHE A 332 17.10 -2.43 -7.86
CA PHE A 332 17.48 -3.50 -8.79
C PHE A 332 16.55 -4.70 -8.62
N LYS A 333 16.11 -5.23 -9.77
CA LYS A 333 15.09 -6.28 -9.84
C LYS A 333 15.24 -7.15 -11.07
N LEU A 334 14.76 -8.37 -10.96
CA LEU A 334 14.51 -9.27 -12.08
C LEU A 334 13.23 -8.88 -12.83
#